data_4153fd7a8a1e5e66cc1fec86d9d0f2f2
#
_entry.id   4153fd7a8a1e5e66cc1fec86d9d0f2f2
#
_cell.length_a   1.000
_cell.length_b   1.000
_cell.length_c   1.000
_cell.angle_alpha   90.00
_cell.angle_beta   90.00
_cell.angle_gamma   90.00
#
_symmetry.space_group_name_H-M   'P 1'
#
loop_
_entity.id
_entity.type
_entity.pdbx_description
1 polymer ?
#
loop_
_entity_poly.entity_id
_entity_poly.type
_entity_poly.pdbx_seq_one_letter_code
_entity_poly.pdbx_strand_id
1 'polypeptide(L)'
;MVSIKKKQISNKTYHYLQHTFRENGKVIYKEKYIGKKLPKNIEKVKQDFLIEIYQELWYKKFDRIRNNFNKNLKKMPKSIKEKELETFAIKFTYTSNKIEGSTLTHRETALLLEKGITPSRRSIEDIKEAELHRKVFYEMLDCKPNITLATVLHWHKELFHQTKKEKAGRIRNYDVRITGSKFIPPHAIELDILLREFFEWYNQNKNKLHPVHVAALVHFKFVTIHPFGDGNGRISRLFMNYALNKKNYPMLVIDYSERNSYYNALERSQLEKDENIFTAWFFKRYLKEYKQYLQ
;
A
#
# COMPACT_ATOMS: atom_id res chain seq x y z
N MET A 1 -4.60 -13.75 11.89
CA MET A 1 -4.83 -14.95 11.01
C MET A 1 -6.16 -15.61 11.36
N VAL A 2 -6.87 -16.15 10.37
CA VAL A 2 -8.06 -16.98 10.63
C VAL A 2 -7.61 -18.38 11.02
N SER A 3 -8.00 -18.83 12.20
CA SER A 3 -7.67 -20.16 12.73
C SER A 3 -8.89 -21.10 12.68
N ILE A 4 -8.63 -22.40 12.69
CA ILE A 4 -9.66 -23.43 12.79
C ILE A 4 -9.73 -23.88 14.25
N LYS A 5 -10.90 -23.78 14.87
CA LYS A 5 -11.19 -24.25 16.21
C LYS A 5 -12.08 -25.48 16.15
N LYS A 6 -11.71 -26.53 16.90
CA LYS A 6 -12.53 -27.72 17.07
C LYS A 6 -13.29 -27.62 18.40
N LYS A 7 -14.59 -27.88 18.36
CA LYS A 7 -15.43 -28.03 19.57
C LYS A 7 -16.05 -29.43 19.58
N GLN A 8 -15.96 -30.11 20.71
CA GLN A 8 -16.64 -31.41 20.94
C GLN A 8 -17.95 -31.15 21.67
N ILE A 9 -19.06 -31.63 21.11
CA ILE A 9 -20.39 -31.54 21.69
C ILE A 9 -21.03 -32.92 21.53
N SER A 10 -21.39 -33.58 22.63
CA SER A 10 -22.04 -34.91 22.64
C SER A 10 -21.33 -35.92 21.74
N ASN A 11 -20.01 -36.12 21.94
CA ASN A 11 -19.13 -37.03 21.18
C ASN A 11 -19.00 -36.74 19.66
N LYS A 12 -19.43 -35.58 19.22
CA LYS A 12 -19.29 -35.14 17.82
C LYS A 12 -18.36 -33.93 17.75
N THR A 13 -17.48 -33.94 16.76
CA THR A 13 -16.54 -32.83 16.50
C THR A 13 -17.16 -31.83 15.51
N TYR A 14 -17.10 -30.55 15.87
CA TYR A 14 -17.59 -29.42 15.07
C TYR A 14 -16.43 -28.47 14.79
N HIS A 15 -16.32 -28.00 13.55
CA HIS A 15 -15.25 -27.11 13.13
C HIS A 15 -15.79 -25.68 12.99
N TYR A 16 -15.02 -24.72 13.50
CA TYR A 16 -15.31 -23.29 13.43
C TYR A 16 -14.12 -22.54 12.89
N LEU A 17 -14.34 -21.52 12.08
CA LEU A 17 -13.34 -20.48 11.84
C LEU A 17 -13.39 -19.47 12.97
N GLN A 18 -12.24 -19.01 13.41
CA GLN A 18 -12.09 -17.96 14.41
C GLN A 18 -11.11 -16.91 13.92
N HIS A 19 -11.45 -15.63 14.05
CA HIS A 19 -10.56 -14.51 13.82
C HIS A 19 -10.64 -13.54 15.00
N THR A 20 -9.46 -13.11 15.47
CA THR A 20 -9.34 -12.20 16.62
C THR A 20 -8.78 -10.86 16.15
N PHE A 21 -9.39 -9.76 16.58
CA PHE A 21 -8.94 -8.40 16.30
C PHE A 21 -9.14 -7.51 17.53
N ARG A 22 -8.47 -6.34 17.52
CA ARG A 22 -8.65 -5.33 18.58
C ARG A 22 -9.43 -4.15 18.04
N GLU A 23 -10.52 -3.79 18.74
CA GLU A 23 -11.33 -2.60 18.50
C GLU A 23 -11.49 -1.83 19.82
N ASN A 24 -11.18 -0.53 19.81
CA ASN A 24 -11.26 0.34 21.00
C ASN A 24 -10.54 -0.22 22.25
N GLY A 25 -9.35 -0.82 22.05
CA GLY A 25 -8.55 -1.42 23.12
C GLY A 25 -9.00 -2.82 23.57
N LYS A 26 -10.20 -3.26 23.20
CA LYS A 26 -10.74 -4.59 23.56
C LYS A 26 -10.41 -5.62 22.49
N VAL A 27 -10.15 -6.85 22.93
CA VAL A 27 -9.98 -8.01 22.06
C VAL A 27 -11.37 -8.57 21.74
N ILE A 28 -11.72 -8.57 20.46
CA ILE A 28 -12.97 -9.14 19.94
C ILE A 28 -12.62 -10.32 19.06
N TYR A 29 -13.42 -11.35 19.10
CA TYR A 29 -13.30 -12.48 18.19
C TYR A 29 -14.63 -12.73 17.45
N LYS A 30 -14.52 -13.15 16.20
CA LYS A 30 -15.62 -13.63 15.38
C LYS A 30 -15.44 -15.12 15.13
N GLU A 31 -16.53 -15.86 15.23
CA GLU A 31 -16.57 -17.30 14.94
C GLU A 31 -17.60 -17.58 13.85
N LYS A 32 -17.29 -18.54 12.97
CA LYS A 32 -18.20 -19.05 11.95
C LYS A 32 -18.15 -20.57 11.92
N TYR A 33 -19.27 -21.23 12.09
CA TYR A 33 -19.37 -22.67 11.94
C TYR A 33 -19.17 -23.09 10.49
N ILE A 34 -18.33 -24.12 10.25
CA ILE A 34 -17.99 -24.61 8.91
C ILE A 34 -18.32 -26.10 8.67
N GLY A 35 -18.90 -26.77 9.66
CA GLY A 35 -19.37 -28.14 9.51
C GLY A 35 -18.68 -29.15 10.43
N LYS A 36 -19.14 -30.42 10.33
CA LYS A 36 -18.54 -31.56 11.05
C LYS A 36 -17.26 -32.07 10.36
N LYS A 37 -17.11 -31.80 9.06
CA LYS A 37 -15.91 -32.10 8.26
C LYS A 37 -15.36 -30.82 7.68
N LEU A 38 -14.04 -30.74 7.54
CA LEU A 38 -13.41 -29.59 6.90
C LEU A 38 -13.75 -29.57 5.41
N PRO A 39 -14.17 -28.42 4.86
CA PRO A 39 -14.39 -28.26 3.41
C PRO A 39 -13.07 -28.50 2.64
N LYS A 40 -13.16 -29.09 1.45
CA LYS A 40 -11.99 -29.31 0.58
C LYS A 40 -11.30 -27.98 0.20
N ASN A 41 -12.07 -26.90 0.10
CA ASN A 41 -11.61 -25.55 -0.25
C ASN A 41 -11.45 -24.63 0.98
N ILE A 42 -10.95 -25.17 2.09
CA ILE A 42 -10.86 -24.48 3.38
C ILE A 42 -10.16 -23.11 3.31
N GLU A 43 -9.14 -22.95 2.50
CA GLU A 43 -8.43 -21.67 2.36
C GLU A 43 -9.33 -20.59 1.73
N LYS A 44 -10.15 -20.94 0.74
CA LYS A 44 -11.17 -20.04 0.21
C LYS A 44 -12.20 -19.65 1.27
N VAL A 45 -12.68 -20.62 2.05
CA VAL A 45 -13.66 -20.36 3.12
C VAL A 45 -13.08 -19.45 4.21
N LYS A 46 -11.79 -19.57 4.52
CA LYS A 46 -11.09 -18.64 5.42
C LYS A 46 -11.02 -17.22 4.85
N GLN A 47 -10.69 -17.09 3.55
CA GLN A 47 -10.65 -15.79 2.87
C GLN A 47 -12.03 -15.13 2.84
N ASP A 48 -13.07 -15.86 2.45
CA ASP A 48 -14.44 -15.37 2.42
C ASP A 48 -14.89 -14.89 3.81
N PHE A 49 -14.60 -15.65 4.87
CA PHE A 49 -14.89 -15.26 6.24
C PHE A 49 -14.15 -14.00 6.67
N LEU A 50 -12.89 -13.84 6.28
CA LEU A 50 -12.12 -12.65 6.57
C LEU A 50 -12.70 -11.42 5.85
N ILE A 51 -13.12 -11.59 4.60
CA ILE A 51 -13.76 -10.51 3.81
C ILE A 51 -15.10 -10.10 4.46
N GLU A 52 -15.91 -11.04 4.95
CA GLU A 52 -17.14 -10.74 5.71
C GLU A 52 -16.82 -9.85 6.93
N ILE A 53 -15.77 -10.20 7.70
CA ILE A 53 -15.33 -9.40 8.84
C ILE A 53 -14.87 -8.01 8.39
N TYR A 54 -14.13 -7.89 7.31
CA TYR A 54 -13.63 -6.62 6.79
C TYR A 54 -14.77 -5.74 6.26
N GLN A 55 -15.80 -6.33 5.63
CA GLN A 55 -17.00 -5.62 5.20
C GLN A 55 -17.74 -5.00 6.40
N GLU A 56 -17.88 -5.77 7.49
CA GLU A 56 -18.55 -5.31 8.70
C GLU A 56 -17.77 -4.19 9.40
N LEU A 57 -16.47 -4.36 9.57
CA LEU A 57 -15.63 -3.47 10.39
C LEU A 57 -15.19 -2.20 9.66
N TRP A 58 -14.85 -2.31 8.35
CA TRP A 58 -14.08 -1.28 7.66
C TRP A 58 -14.65 -0.83 6.32
N TYR A 59 -15.14 -1.71 5.43
CA TYR A 59 -15.47 -1.32 4.06
C TYR A 59 -16.56 -0.26 4.01
N LYS A 60 -17.62 -0.38 4.82
CA LYS A 60 -18.68 0.64 4.92
C LYS A 60 -18.13 2.00 5.36
N LYS A 61 -17.14 2.01 6.25
CA LYS A 61 -16.46 3.24 6.70
C LYS A 61 -15.63 3.85 5.56
N PHE A 62 -14.93 3.03 4.79
CA PHE A 62 -14.17 3.50 3.62
C PHE A 62 -15.08 4.07 2.53
N ASP A 63 -16.20 3.43 2.24
CA ASP A 63 -17.20 3.96 1.30
C ASP A 63 -17.78 5.29 1.77
N ARG A 64 -18.04 5.45 3.07
CA ARG A 64 -18.47 6.72 3.64
C ARG A 64 -17.40 7.81 3.46
N ILE A 65 -16.14 7.50 3.73
CA ILE A 65 -15.01 8.39 3.47
C ILE A 65 -15.00 8.82 2.01
N ARG A 66 -15.02 7.87 1.05
CA ARG A 66 -15.05 8.17 -0.38
C ARG A 66 -16.20 9.10 -0.74
N ASN A 67 -17.41 8.79 -0.30
CA ASN A 67 -18.61 9.54 -0.64
C ASN A 67 -18.55 10.97 -0.11
N ASN A 68 -18.18 11.15 1.17
CA ASN A 68 -18.08 12.48 1.79
C ASN A 68 -16.91 13.29 1.22
N PHE A 69 -15.76 12.66 0.98
CA PHE A 69 -14.61 13.30 0.33
C PHE A 69 -14.98 13.80 -1.08
N ASN A 70 -15.59 12.95 -1.92
CA ASN A 70 -15.99 13.34 -3.27
C ASN A 70 -17.10 14.40 -3.28
N LYS A 71 -18.04 14.34 -2.32
CA LYS A 71 -19.06 15.39 -2.13
C LYS A 71 -18.40 16.73 -1.79
N ASN A 72 -17.37 16.72 -0.94
CA ASN A 72 -16.60 17.89 -0.59
C ASN A 72 -15.83 18.45 -1.80
N LEU A 73 -15.10 17.58 -2.51
CA LEU A 73 -14.39 17.96 -3.74
C LEU A 73 -15.32 18.59 -4.79
N LYS A 74 -16.53 18.05 -4.98
CA LYS A 74 -17.48 18.62 -5.97
C LYS A 74 -17.85 20.06 -5.68
N LYS A 75 -17.89 20.46 -4.40
CA LYS A 75 -18.23 21.82 -3.98
C LYS A 75 -17.06 22.81 -4.12
N MET A 76 -15.83 22.32 -4.24
CA MET A 76 -14.65 23.18 -4.31
C MET A 76 -14.48 23.76 -5.71
N PRO A 77 -14.10 25.05 -5.84
CA PRO A 77 -13.64 25.65 -7.09
C PRO A 77 -12.46 24.87 -7.69
N LYS A 78 -12.29 24.93 -9.01
CA LYS A 78 -11.21 24.23 -9.72
C LYS A 78 -9.83 24.58 -9.16
N SER A 79 -9.56 25.87 -8.94
CA SER A 79 -8.29 26.36 -8.41
C SER A 79 -7.95 25.80 -7.01
N ILE A 80 -8.97 25.63 -6.17
CA ILE A 80 -8.77 25.03 -4.83
C ILE A 80 -8.45 23.55 -4.95
N LYS A 81 -9.13 22.79 -5.84
CA LYS A 81 -8.81 21.36 -6.10
C LYS A 81 -7.38 21.18 -6.59
N GLU A 82 -6.94 22.03 -7.51
CA GLU A 82 -5.57 22.02 -8.03
C GLU A 82 -4.55 22.27 -6.91
N LYS A 83 -4.82 23.26 -6.04
CA LYS A 83 -3.95 23.57 -4.90
C LYS A 83 -3.91 22.43 -3.87
N GLU A 84 -5.06 21.82 -3.55
CA GLU A 84 -5.13 20.63 -2.65
C GLU A 84 -4.34 19.46 -3.23
N LEU A 85 -4.45 19.21 -4.53
CA LEU A 85 -3.68 18.17 -5.20
C LEU A 85 -2.18 18.48 -5.18
N GLU A 86 -1.77 19.72 -5.41
CA GLU A 86 -0.37 20.14 -5.32
C GLU A 86 0.18 19.98 -3.90
N THR A 87 -0.59 20.40 -2.88
CA THR A 87 -0.23 20.20 -1.46
C THR A 87 -0.06 18.73 -1.14
N PHE A 88 -0.97 17.87 -1.64
CA PHE A 88 -0.83 16.42 -1.49
C PHE A 88 0.44 15.90 -2.19
N ALA A 89 0.70 16.31 -3.43
CA ALA A 89 1.87 15.89 -4.21
C ALA A 89 3.18 16.23 -3.49
N ILE A 90 3.29 17.43 -2.91
CA ILE A 90 4.45 17.87 -2.14
C ILE A 90 4.62 17.02 -0.87
N LYS A 91 3.55 16.86 -0.08
CA LYS A 91 3.57 16.05 1.13
C LYS A 91 3.93 14.59 0.82
N PHE A 92 3.35 14.02 -0.23
CA PHE A 92 3.61 12.65 -0.66
C PHE A 92 5.06 12.47 -1.14
N THR A 93 5.57 13.41 -1.95
CA THR A 93 6.96 13.41 -2.40
C THR A 93 7.92 13.50 -1.23
N TYR A 94 7.71 14.48 -0.34
CA TYR A 94 8.55 14.62 0.85
C TYR A 94 8.57 13.36 1.69
N THR A 95 7.42 12.86 2.13
CA THR A 95 7.35 11.72 3.04
C THR A 95 7.86 10.44 2.40
N SER A 96 7.55 10.21 1.13
CA SER A 96 8.00 9.03 0.40
C SER A 96 9.52 8.97 0.27
N ASN A 97 10.18 10.09 -0.06
CA ASN A 97 11.64 10.16 -0.13
C ASN A 97 12.28 10.17 1.27
N LYS A 98 11.64 10.81 2.25
CA LYS A 98 12.13 10.86 3.64
C LYS A 98 12.19 9.49 4.29
N ILE A 99 11.20 8.63 4.02
CA ILE A 99 11.19 7.23 4.45
C ILE A 99 12.40 6.47 3.90
N GLU A 100 12.83 6.76 2.67
CA GLU A 100 13.99 6.13 2.01
C GLU A 100 15.33 6.81 2.36
N GLY A 101 15.33 7.84 3.22
CA GLY A 101 16.57 8.45 3.73
C GLY A 101 16.92 9.81 3.16
N SER A 102 16.09 10.42 2.31
CA SER A 102 16.34 11.79 1.82
C SER A 102 16.56 12.79 2.96
N THR A 103 17.50 13.67 2.78
CA THR A 103 17.88 14.69 3.77
C THR A 103 16.99 15.94 3.71
N LEU A 104 16.22 16.12 2.63
CA LEU A 104 15.31 17.27 2.49
C LEU A 104 14.31 17.36 3.63
N THR A 105 14.02 18.59 4.06
CA THR A 105 12.91 18.90 4.96
C THR A 105 11.63 19.13 4.15
N HIS A 106 10.47 19.09 4.80
CA HIS A 106 9.19 19.41 4.15
C HIS A 106 9.18 20.82 3.53
N ARG A 107 9.73 21.82 4.26
CA ARG A 107 9.82 23.20 3.77
C ARG A 107 10.72 23.32 2.54
N GLU A 108 11.88 22.66 2.55
CA GLU A 108 12.80 22.65 1.40
C GLU A 108 12.16 21.97 0.19
N THR A 109 11.47 20.84 0.40
CA THR A 109 10.74 20.15 -0.67
C THR A 109 9.63 21.04 -1.25
N ALA A 110 8.87 21.74 -0.40
CA ALA A 110 7.84 22.68 -0.87
C ALA A 110 8.45 23.84 -1.68
N LEU A 111 9.49 24.50 -1.18
CA LEU A 111 10.15 25.61 -1.91
C LEU A 111 10.74 25.12 -3.24
N LEU A 112 11.35 23.96 -3.27
CA LEU A 112 11.88 23.35 -4.50
C LEU A 112 10.77 23.09 -5.52
N LEU A 113 9.69 22.46 -5.10
CA LEU A 113 8.65 21.99 -6.02
C LEU A 113 7.66 23.08 -6.43
N GLU A 114 7.37 24.08 -5.58
CA GLU A 114 6.47 25.17 -5.89
C GLU A 114 7.19 26.34 -6.61
N LYS A 115 8.42 26.65 -6.18
CA LYS A 115 9.11 27.88 -6.60
C LYS A 115 10.42 27.63 -7.35
N GLY A 116 10.83 26.37 -7.52
CA GLY A 116 12.13 26.04 -8.13
C GLY A 116 13.34 26.47 -7.30
N ILE A 117 13.16 26.79 -6.00
CA ILE A 117 14.25 27.23 -5.14
C ILE A 117 15.01 26.01 -4.65
N THR A 118 16.24 25.85 -5.15
CA THR A 118 17.14 24.75 -4.78
C THR A 118 17.69 24.99 -3.37
N PRO A 119 17.52 24.06 -2.42
CA PRO A 119 18.04 24.21 -1.07
C PRO A 119 19.57 24.08 -1.07
N SER A 120 20.23 24.94 -0.29
CA SER A 120 21.68 24.87 -0.08
C SER A 120 22.08 23.66 0.76
N ARG A 121 23.28 23.11 0.54
CA ARG A 121 23.87 22.03 1.33
C ARG A 121 23.06 20.72 1.31
N ARG A 122 22.33 20.45 0.24
CA ARG A 122 21.65 19.17 -0.02
C ARG A 122 22.29 18.48 -1.21
N SER A 123 22.21 17.14 -1.23
CA SER A 123 22.72 16.39 -2.37
C SER A 123 21.91 16.68 -3.63
N ILE A 124 22.57 16.72 -4.77
CA ILE A 124 21.91 16.85 -6.08
C ILE A 124 20.97 15.66 -6.29
N GLU A 125 21.33 14.48 -5.78
CA GLU A 125 20.51 13.27 -5.84
C GLU A 125 19.15 13.46 -5.14
N ASP A 126 19.16 13.95 -3.88
CA ASP A 126 17.91 14.22 -3.13
C ASP A 126 17.01 15.22 -3.86
N ILE A 127 17.60 16.27 -4.43
CA ILE A 127 16.87 17.31 -5.18
C ILE A 127 16.24 16.70 -6.42
N LYS A 128 17.02 15.99 -7.24
CA LYS A 128 16.54 15.37 -8.47
C LYS A 128 15.49 14.29 -8.21
N GLU A 129 15.70 13.44 -7.22
CA GLU A 129 14.71 12.42 -6.86
C GLU A 129 13.40 13.02 -6.34
N ALA A 130 13.41 14.18 -5.69
CA ALA A 130 12.18 14.88 -5.31
C ALA A 130 11.45 15.45 -6.53
N GLU A 131 12.15 16.11 -7.46
CA GLU A 131 11.56 16.63 -8.71
C GLU A 131 10.94 15.50 -9.55
N LEU A 132 11.70 14.42 -9.74
CA LEU A 132 11.28 13.26 -10.54
C LEU A 132 10.14 12.48 -9.87
N HIS A 133 10.14 12.35 -8.54
CA HIS A 133 9.05 11.71 -7.81
C HIS A 133 7.73 12.47 -7.98
N ARG A 134 7.74 13.83 -7.92
CA ARG A 134 6.55 14.65 -8.21
C ARG A 134 6.10 14.45 -9.65
N LYS A 135 7.01 14.45 -10.62
CA LYS A 135 6.69 14.18 -12.03
C LYS A 135 5.98 12.85 -12.21
N VAL A 136 6.56 11.78 -11.67
CA VAL A 136 5.99 10.43 -11.75
C VAL A 136 4.63 10.33 -11.02
N PHE A 137 4.44 11.08 -9.94
CA PHE A 137 3.15 11.16 -9.27
C PHE A 137 2.05 11.71 -10.20
N TYR A 138 2.32 12.78 -10.96
CA TYR A 138 1.34 13.32 -11.93
C TYR A 138 1.14 12.35 -13.11
N GLU A 139 2.18 11.73 -13.64
CA GLU A 139 2.04 10.68 -14.67
C GLU A 139 1.18 9.50 -14.18
N MET A 140 1.32 9.12 -12.91
CA MET A 140 0.49 8.08 -12.29
C MET A 140 -1.00 8.47 -12.26
N LEU A 141 -1.33 9.74 -12.02
CA LEU A 141 -2.72 10.22 -12.05
C LEU A 141 -3.34 10.09 -13.44
N ASP A 142 -2.57 10.37 -14.49
CA ASP A 142 -3.00 10.32 -15.89
C ASP A 142 -2.93 8.91 -16.49
N CYS A 143 -2.29 7.96 -15.80
CA CYS A 143 -2.12 6.60 -16.26
C CYS A 143 -3.47 5.92 -16.55
N LYS A 144 -3.53 5.11 -17.62
CA LYS A 144 -4.72 4.35 -18.00
C LYS A 144 -5.14 3.34 -16.91
N PRO A 145 -6.41 2.88 -16.92
CA PRO A 145 -6.93 1.97 -15.87
C PRO A 145 -6.23 0.62 -15.74
N ASN A 146 -5.44 0.21 -16.73
CA ASN A 146 -4.72 -1.07 -16.74
C ASN A 146 -3.22 -0.83 -16.58
N ILE A 147 -2.75 -0.91 -15.33
CA ILE A 147 -1.32 -0.90 -15.02
C ILE A 147 -0.70 -2.27 -15.37
N THR A 148 0.47 -2.23 -15.96
CA THR A 148 1.27 -3.40 -16.36
C THR A 148 2.68 -3.30 -15.79
N LEU A 149 3.45 -4.37 -15.90
CA LEU A 149 4.87 -4.34 -15.57
C LEU A 149 5.60 -3.23 -16.33
N ALA A 150 5.32 -3.06 -17.62
CA ALA A 150 5.91 -2.00 -18.43
C ALA A 150 5.64 -0.59 -17.85
N THR A 151 4.43 -0.34 -17.35
CA THR A 151 4.08 0.92 -16.68
C THR A 151 4.92 1.14 -15.42
N VAL A 152 5.09 0.11 -14.61
CA VAL A 152 5.87 0.18 -13.37
C VAL A 152 7.36 0.37 -13.65
N LEU A 153 7.89 -0.32 -14.66
CA LEU A 153 9.28 -0.13 -15.13
C LEU A 153 9.51 1.29 -15.67
N HIS A 154 8.52 1.85 -16.38
CA HIS A 154 8.57 3.24 -16.83
C HIS A 154 8.61 4.21 -15.64
N TRP A 155 7.73 4.08 -14.64
CA TRP A 155 7.77 4.92 -13.44
C TRP A 155 9.11 4.82 -12.71
N HIS A 156 9.64 3.61 -12.58
CA HIS A 156 10.93 3.41 -11.96
C HIS A 156 12.07 4.06 -12.78
N LYS A 157 12.01 3.97 -14.11
CA LYS A 157 12.97 4.64 -15.00
C LYS A 157 12.90 6.15 -14.81
N GLU A 158 11.72 6.74 -14.88
CA GLU A 158 11.53 8.19 -14.72
C GLU A 158 11.99 8.68 -13.35
N LEU A 159 11.79 7.91 -12.30
CA LEU A 159 12.23 8.26 -10.95
C LEU A 159 13.75 8.32 -10.80
N PHE A 160 14.51 7.51 -11.56
CA PHE A 160 15.95 7.30 -11.34
C PHE A 160 16.86 7.60 -12.53
N HIS A 161 16.34 7.96 -13.69
CA HIS A 161 17.17 8.12 -14.90
C HIS A 161 18.25 9.21 -14.79
N GLN A 162 18.12 10.16 -13.87
CA GLN A 162 19.13 11.20 -13.63
C GLN A 162 20.10 10.87 -12.49
N THR A 163 19.74 10.00 -11.56
CA THR A 163 20.51 9.74 -10.33
C THR A 163 21.12 8.33 -10.29
N LYS A 164 20.39 7.32 -10.77
CA LYS A 164 20.78 5.90 -10.70
C LYS A 164 20.57 5.22 -12.04
N LYS A 165 21.19 5.74 -13.09
CA LYS A 165 20.99 5.34 -14.50
C LYS A 165 21.07 3.83 -14.74
N GLU A 166 22.00 3.16 -14.07
CA GLU A 166 22.21 1.72 -14.23
C GLU A 166 21.07 0.86 -13.67
N LYS A 167 20.35 1.37 -12.66
CA LYS A 167 19.21 0.70 -12.01
C LYS A 167 17.87 1.12 -12.60
N ALA A 168 17.82 2.29 -13.25
CA ALA A 168 16.59 2.93 -13.70
C ALA A 168 15.80 2.05 -14.69
N GLY A 169 14.58 1.68 -14.32
CA GLY A 169 13.68 0.87 -15.14
C GLY A 169 14.10 -0.59 -15.32
N ARG A 170 14.99 -1.11 -14.50
CA ARG A 170 15.52 -2.48 -14.62
C ARG A 170 15.18 -3.32 -13.40
N ILE A 171 14.69 -4.52 -13.62
CA ILE A 171 14.58 -5.56 -12.60
C ILE A 171 16.01 -5.98 -12.23
N ARG A 172 16.27 -6.15 -10.95
CA ARG A 172 17.57 -6.63 -10.46
C ARG A 172 17.85 -8.07 -10.93
N ASN A 173 19.08 -8.34 -11.27
CA ASN A 173 19.58 -9.66 -11.61
C ASN A 173 20.57 -10.20 -10.55
N TYR A 174 20.52 -9.66 -9.34
CA TYR A 174 21.33 -10.04 -8.19
C TYR A 174 20.47 -10.02 -6.92
N ASP A 175 20.91 -10.77 -5.92
CA ASP A 175 20.23 -10.85 -4.63
C ASP A 175 20.52 -9.61 -3.78
N VAL A 176 19.53 -9.20 -3.00
CA VAL A 176 19.60 -8.02 -2.15
C VAL A 176 19.23 -8.34 -0.70
N ARG A 177 19.65 -7.48 0.21
CA ARG A 177 19.23 -7.45 1.60
C ARG A 177 18.62 -6.08 1.91
N ILE A 178 17.60 -6.07 2.76
CA ILE A 178 16.98 -4.83 3.22
C ILE A 178 17.65 -4.44 4.52
N THR A 179 18.33 -3.28 4.52
CA THR A 179 19.04 -2.79 5.71
C THR A 179 18.07 -2.63 6.88
N GLY A 180 18.40 -3.25 8.02
CA GLY A 180 17.61 -3.19 9.24
C GLY A 180 16.39 -4.11 9.25
N SER A 181 16.19 -4.97 8.23
CA SER A 181 15.12 -5.97 8.22
C SER A 181 15.66 -7.40 8.30
N LYS A 182 14.90 -8.26 9.00
CA LYS A 182 15.14 -9.72 9.03
C LYS A 182 14.56 -10.43 7.82
N PHE A 183 13.65 -9.77 7.10
CA PHE A 183 13.07 -10.33 5.89
C PHE A 183 14.09 -10.35 4.76
N ILE A 184 14.19 -11.48 4.09
CA ILE A 184 15.05 -11.68 2.92
C ILE A 184 14.15 -11.68 1.68
N PRO A 185 14.31 -10.71 0.76
CA PRO A 185 13.58 -10.71 -0.49
C PRO A 185 13.84 -11.98 -1.32
N PRO A 186 12.94 -12.36 -2.22
CA PRO A 186 13.13 -13.49 -3.14
C PRO A 186 14.43 -13.39 -3.94
N HIS A 187 14.97 -14.52 -4.36
CA HIS A 187 16.13 -14.56 -5.24
C HIS A 187 15.84 -13.92 -6.60
N ALA A 188 16.89 -13.37 -7.24
CA ALA A 188 16.72 -12.68 -8.53
C ALA A 188 16.10 -13.57 -9.61
N ILE A 189 16.40 -14.86 -9.61
CA ILE A 189 15.87 -15.84 -10.57
C ILE A 189 14.35 -16.05 -10.46
N GLU A 190 13.74 -15.74 -9.31
CA GLU A 190 12.31 -15.93 -9.05
C GLU A 190 11.47 -14.72 -9.51
N LEU A 191 12.10 -13.56 -9.77
CA LEU A 191 11.40 -12.28 -9.93
C LEU A 191 10.45 -12.26 -11.11
N ASP A 192 10.81 -12.85 -12.23
CA ASP A 192 9.96 -12.85 -13.44
C ASP A 192 8.65 -13.62 -13.20
N ILE A 193 8.72 -14.77 -12.50
CA ILE A 193 7.56 -15.57 -12.13
C ILE A 193 6.70 -14.80 -11.14
N LEU A 194 7.30 -14.28 -10.07
CA LEU A 194 6.59 -13.57 -9.00
C LEU A 194 5.92 -12.28 -9.51
N LEU A 195 6.56 -11.56 -10.42
CA LEU A 195 5.96 -10.37 -11.03
C LEU A 195 4.79 -10.72 -11.94
N ARG A 196 4.89 -11.80 -12.73
CA ARG A 196 3.79 -12.30 -13.54
C ARG A 196 2.60 -12.66 -12.68
N GLU A 197 2.81 -13.48 -11.66
CA GLU A 197 1.77 -13.88 -10.70
C GLU A 197 1.14 -12.67 -9.98
N PHE A 198 1.96 -11.66 -9.63
CA PHE A 198 1.47 -10.42 -9.02
C PHE A 198 0.54 -9.65 -9.95
N PHE A 199 0.88 -9.46 -11.24
CA PHE A 199 0.03 -8.73 -12.18
C PHE A 199 -1.22 -9.53 -12.56
N GLU A 200 -1.14 -10.86 -12.64
CA GLU A 200 -2.30 -11.74 -12.81
C GLU A 200 -3.25 -11.61 -11.62
N TRP A 201 -2.71 -11.73 -10.39
CA TRP A 201 -3.47 -11.52 -9.17
C TRP A 201 -4.14 -10.13 -9.14
N TYR A 202 -3.40 -9.08 -9.46
CA TYR A 202 -3.93 -7.72 -9.50
C TYR A 202 -5.10 -7.61 -10.49
N ASN A 203 -4.95 -8.11 -11.70
CA ASN A 203 -5.98 -8.06 -12.74
C ASN A 203 -7.24 -8.84 -12.35
N GLN A 204 -7.09 -9.97 -11.67
CA GLN A 204 -8.20 -10.79 -11.19
C GLN A 204 -8.96 -10.15 -10.02
N ASN A 205 -8.26 -9.35 -9.17
CA ASN A 205 -8.78 -8.88 -7.89
C ASN A 205 -9.12 -7.39 -7.85
N LYS A 206 -8.58 -6.54 -8.74
CA LYS A 206 -8.80 -5.08 -8.76
C LYS A 206 -10.25 -4.63 -8.80
N ASN A 207 -11.17 -5.49 -9.25
CA ASN A 207 -12.61 -5.21 -9.31
C ASN A 207 -13.43 -6.11 -8.37
N LYS A 208 -12.83 -7.12 -7.74
CA LYS A 208 -13.51 -8.05 -6.82
C LYS A 208 -13.36 -7.64 -5.36
N LEU A 209 -12.16 -7.20 -5.00
CA LEU A 209 -11.87 -6.74 -3.64
C LEU A 209 -12.21 -5.26 -3.50
N HIS A 210 -12.44 -4.85 -2.26
CA HIS A 210 -12.65 -3.43 -1.93
C HIS A 210 -11.39 -2.61 -2.29
N PRO A 211 -11.52 -1.40 -2.92
CA PRO A 211 -10.37 -0.63 -3.42
C PRO A 211 -9.28 -0.32 -2.39
N VAL A 212 -9.66 0.00 -1.14
CA VAL A 212 -8.70 0.24 -0.06
C VAL A 212 -7.96 -1.06 0.31
N HIS A 213 -8.62 -2.22 0.18
CA HIS A 213 -7.98 -3.51 0.39
C HIS A 213 -7.02 -3.84 -0.75
N VAL A 214 -7.42 -3.60 -2.00
CA VAL A 214 -6.53 -3.74 -3.17
C VAL A 214 -5.28 -2.87 -3.00
N ALA A 215 -5.44 -1.62 -2.58
CA ALA A 215 -4.31 -0.71 -2.37
C ALA A 215 -3.33 -1.22 -1.30
N ALA A 216 -3.83 -1.75 -0.19
CA ALA A 216 -3.00 -2.37 0.84
C ALA A 216 -2.23 -3.58 0.31
N LEU A 217 -2.91 -4.48 -0.39
CA LEU A 217 -2.32 -5.71 -0.92
C LEU A 217 -1.34 -5.46 -2.07
N VAL A 218 -1.64 -4.53 -2.98
CA VAL A 218 -0.72 -4.10 -4.05
C VAL A 218 0.59 -3.60 -3.46
N HIS A 219 0.50 -2.71 -2.47
CA HIS A 219 1.67 -2.21 -1.77
C HIS A 219 2.48 -3.34 -1.13
N PHE A 220 1.83 -4.16 -0.31
CA PHE A 220 2.48 -5.24 0.42
C PHE A 220 3.13 -6.28 -0.50
N LYS A 221 2.38 -6.78 -1.48
CA LYS A 221 2.88 -7.82 -2.41
C LYS A 221 4.04 -7.29 -3.25
N PHE A 222 3.94 -6.07 -3.79
CA PHE A 222 5.01 -5.52 -4.62
C PHE A 222 6.28 -5.24 -3.82
N VAL A 223 6.17 -4.64 -2.63
CA VAL A 223 7.35 -4.39 -1.80
C VAL A 223 7.98 -5.68 -1.27
N THR A 224 7.21 -6.76 -1.13
CA THR A 224 7.70 -8.09 -0.71
C THR A 224 8.46 -8.78 -1.84
N ILE A 225 8.00 -8.69 -3.10
CA ILE A 225 8.75 -9.17 -4.26
C ILE A 225 10.08 -8.44 -4.39
N HIS A 226 10.11 -7.15 -4.09
CA HIS A 226 11.32 -6.32 -4.07
C HIS A 226 12.11 -6.37 -5.39
N PRO A 227 11.47 -6.05 -6.53
CA PRO A 227 12.06 -6.36 -7.85
C PRO A 227 13.22 -5.46 -8.26
N PHE A 228 13.44 -4.34 -7.59
CA PHE A 228 14.46 -3.36 -7.95
C PHE A 228 15.64 -3.36 -6.99
N GLY A 229 16.80 -2.89 -7.47
CA GLY A 229 17.97 -2.67 -6.61
C GLY A 229 17.85 -1.46 -5.68
N ASP A 230 16.86 -0.59 -5.90
CA ASP A 230 16.47 0.57 -5.08
C ASP A 230 15.06 1.02 -5.50
N GLY A 231 14.38 1.85 -4.70
CA GLY A 231 13.10 2.47 -5.05
C GLY A 231 11.85 1.59 -4.89
N ASN A 232 11.97 0.37 -4.40
CA ASN A 232 10.84 -0.54 -4.20
C ASN A 232 9.72 0.07 -3.34
N GLY A 233 10.08 0.74 -2.24
CA GLY A 233 9.13 1.43 -1.37
C GLY A 233 8.42 2.58 -2.08
N ARG A 234 9.16 3.42 -2.84
CA ARG A 234 8.59 4.54 -3.60
C ARG A 234 7.61 4.08 -4.65
N ILE A 235 7.97 3.09 -5.44
CA ILE A 235 7.08 2.49 -6.45
C ILE A 235 5.86 1.82 -5.81
N SER A 236 6.02 1.09 -4.71
CA SER A 236 4.88 0.48 -3.99
C SER A 236 3.88 1.53 -3.48
N ARG A 237 4.37 2.68 -2.96
CA ARG A 237 3.52 3.79 -2.53
C ARG A 237 2.84 4.52 -3.69
N LEU A 238 3.49 4.63 -4.84
CA LEU A 238 2.86 5.12 -6.08
C LEU A 238 1.75 4.17 -6.54
N PHE A 239 2.03 2.87 -6.59
CA PHE A 239 1.06 1.87 -7.04
C PHE A 239 -0.16 1.79 -6.09
N MET A 240 0.06 1.86 -4.79
CA MET A 240 -1.00 1.97 -3.77
C MET A 240 -1.93 3.15 -4.06
N ASN A 241 -1.36 4.33 -4.32
CA ASN A 241 -2.13 5.55 -4.60
C ASN A 241 -2.79 5.52 -5.97
N TYR A 242 -2.18 4.88 -6.96
CA TYR A 242 -2.84 4.58 -8.22
C TYR A 242 -4.12 3.76 -8.00
N ALA A 243 -4.05 2.67 -7.22
CA ALA A 243 -5.19 1.80 -6.97
C ALA A 243 -6.35 2.53 -6.26
N LEU A 244 -6.05 3.43 -5.32
CA LEU A 244 -7.03 4.28 -4.65
C LEU A 244 -7.66 5.29 -5.63
N ASN A 245 -6.81 6.05 -6.32
CA ASN A 245 -7.24 7.13 -7.21
C ASN A 245 -8.14 6.64 -8.36
N LYS A 246 -7.81 5.52 -8.99
CA LYS A 246 -8.61 4.93 -10.09
C LYS A 246 -10.01 4.47 -9.66
N LYS A 247 -10.26 4.39 -8.37
CA LYS A 247 -11.59 4.06 -7.79
C LYS A 247 -12.21 5.23 -7.05
N ASN A 248 -11.69 6.44 -7.25
CA ASN A 248 -12.14 7.69 -6.61
C ASN A 248 -12.11 7.63 -5.07
N TYR A 249 -11.17 6.87 -4.50
CA TYR A 249 -10.86 6.92 -3.08
C TYR A 249 -9.75 7.95 -2.84
N PRO A 250 -9.80 8.73 -1.75
CA PRO A 250 -8.72 9.64 -1.42
C PRO A 250 -7.40 8.88 -1.26
N MET A 251 -6.33 9.44 -1.83
CA MET A 251 -4.98 8.88 -1.80
C MET A 251 -4.37 9.00 -0.40
N LEU A 252 -3.46 8.10 -0.03
CA LEU A 252 -2.88 8.03 1.31
C LEU A 252 -1.40 8.42 1.31
N VAL A 253 -1.03 9.28 2.25
CA VAL A 253 0.37 9.53 2.62
C VAL A 253 0.71 8.72 3.87
N ILE A 254 1.75 7.90 3.80
CA ILE A 254 2.33 7.26 4.97
C ILE A 254 3.28 8.27 5.61
N ASP A 255 2.91 8.83 6.75
CA ASP A 255 3.68 9.86 7.42
C ASP A 255 5.02 9.32 7.93
N TYR A 256 6.07 10.15 7.83
CA TYR A 256 7.41 9.75 8.30
C TYR A 256 7.46 9.44 9.80
N SER A 257 6.65 10.12 10.60
CA SER A 257 6.53 9.85 12.03
C SER A 257 6.03 8.42 12.34
N GLU A 258 5.34 7.80 11.40
CA GLU A 258 4.83 6.42 11.50
C GLU A 258 5.75 5.38 10.85
N ARG A 259 6.95 5.78 10.37
CA ARG A 259 7.91 4.91 9.67
C ARG A 259 8.19 3.61 10.43
N ASN A 260 8.40 3.68 11.73
CA ASN A 260 8.72 2.49 12.52
C ASN A 260 7.53 1.51 12.57
N SER A 261 6.31 2.00 12.77
CA SER A 261 5.12 1.15 12.79
C SER A 261 4.82 0.56 11.41
N TYR A 262 5.11 1.32 10.36
CA TYR A 262 5.00 0.88 8.96
C TYR A 262 5.97 -0.26 8.64
N TYR A 263 7.25 -0.11 8.96
CA TYR A 263 8.24 -1.15 8.73
C TYR A 263 7.98 -2.39 9.59
N ASN A 264 7.62 -2.22 10.86
CA ASN A 264 7.26 -3.34 11.73
C ASN A 264 6.06 -4.14 11.18
N ALA A 265 5.04 -3.44 10.63
CA ALA A 265 3.89 -4.12 10.03
C ALA A 265 4.28 -4.90 8.76
N LEU A 266 5.14 -4.32 7.90
CA LEU A 266 5.66 -4.99 6.72
C LEU A 266 6.49 -6.22 7.08
N GLU A 267 7.53 -6.04 7.89
CA GLU A 267 8.46 -7.11 8.26
C GLU A 267 7.73 -8.26 8.94
N ARG A 268 6.88 -7.94 9.91
CA ARG A 268 6.10 -8.94 10.61
C ARG A 268 5.18 -9.71 9.66
N SER A 269 4.51 -9.02 8.74
CA SER A 269 3.64 -9.62 7.73
C SER A 269 4.42 -10.56 6.79
N GLN A 270 5.63 -10.17 6.43
CA GLN A 270 6.53 -10.94 5.58
C GLN A 270 7.08 -12.19 6.27
N LEU A 271 7.55 -12.06 7.52
CA LEU A 271 8.10 -13.17 8.30
C LEU A 271 7.02 -14.20 8.71
N GLU A 272 5.84 -13.72 9.12
CA GLU A 272 4.70 -14.57 9.49
C GLU A 272 3.93 -15.10 8.26
N LYS A 273 4.27 -14.64 7.04
CA LYS A 273 3.56 -14.95 5.79
C LYS A 273 2.06 -14.68 5.90
N ASP A 274 1.69 -13.60 6.62
CA ASP A 274 0.31 -13.17 6.83
C ASP A 274 0.09 -11.73 6.37
N GLU A 275 -0.39 -11.55 5.15
CA GLU A 275 -0.68 -10.23 4.55
C GLU A 275 -1.72 -9.42 5.33
N ASN A 276 -2.51 -10.08 6.20
CA ASN A 276 -3.55 -9.42 6.98
C ASN A 276 -2.98 -8.52 8.09
N ILE A 277 -1.77 -8.76 8.54
CA ILE A 277 -1.09 -7.92 9.54
C ILE A 277 -0.87 -6.52 8.95
N PHE A 278 -0.26 -6.44 7.76
CA PHE A 278 -0.07 -5.18 7.06
C PHE A 278 -1.40 -4.56 6.61
N THR A 279 -2.31 -5.36 6.08
CA THR A 279 -3.65 -4.91 5.68
C THR A 279 -4.40 -4.25 6.83
N ALA A 280 -4.39 -4.84 8.03
CA ALA A 280 -5.04 -4.28 9.21
C ALA A 280 -4.36 -2.96 9.67
N TRP A 281 -3.03 -2.88 9.59
CA TRP A 281 -2.29 -1.64 9.85
C TRP A 281 -2.70 -0.55 8.86
N PHE A 282 -2.71 -0.87 7.57
CA PHE A 282 -3.09 0.04 6.49
C PHE A 282 -4.51 0.58 6.66
N PHE A 283 -5.47 -0.29 6.96
CA PHE A 283 -6.86 0.09 7.19
C PHE A 283 -7.02 1.07 8.35
N LYS A 284 -6.35 0.82 9.48
CA LYS A 284 -6.34 1.72 10.62
C LYS A 284 -5.72 3.07 10.27
N ARG A 285 -4.62 3.07 9.51
CA ARG A 285 -3.98 4.29 9.05
C ARG A 285 -4.89 5.09 8.13
N TYR A 286 -5.56 4.41 7.19
CA TYR A 286 -6.51 5.05 6.29
C TYR A 286 -7.69 5.69 7.03
N LEU A 287 -8.27 5.00 8.01
CA LEU A 287 -9.32 5.55 8.86
C LEU A 287 -8.85 6.75 9.69
N LYS A 288 -7.64 6.69 10.22
CA LYS A 288 -7.04 7.80 11.01
C LYS A 288 -6.87 9.05 10.17
N GLU A 289 -6.35 8.91 8.93
CA GLU A 289 -6.10 10.04 8.02
C GLU A 289 -7.41 10.73 7.62
N TYR A 290 -8.46 9.96 7.38
CA TYR A 290 -9.72 10.46 6.86
C TYR A 290 -10.85 10.48 7.90
N LYS A 291 -10.51 10.55 9.20
CA LYS A 291 -11.46 10.54 10.32
C LYS A 291 -12.56 11.62 10.17
N GLN A 292 -12.21 12.82 9.68
CA GLN A 292 -13.15 13.93 9.46
C GLN A 292 -14.29 13.58 8.50
N TYR A 293 -14.13 12.60 7.60
CA TYR A 293 -15.15 12.16 6.65
C TYR A 293 -16.02 11.01 7.17
N LEU A 294 -15.85 10.59 8.42
CA LEU A 294 -16.67 9.57 9.09
C LEU A 294 -17.85 10.16 9.87
N GLN A 295 -17.85 11.45 10.06
CA GLN A 295 -18.93 12.18 10.73
C GLN A 295 -20.16 12.32 9.86
#